data_ce15c25e85abff4ea18fb8e18a9e49c2
#
_entry.id   ce15c25e85abff4ea18fb8e18a9e49c2
#
_cell.length_a   1.000
_cell.length_b   1.000
_cell.length_c   1.000
_cell.angle_alpha   90.00
_cell.angle_beta   90.00
_cell.angle_gamma   90.00
#
_symmetry.space_group_name_H-M   'P 1'
#
loop_
_entity.id
_entity.type
_entity.pdbx_description
1 polymer ?
#
loop_
_entity_poly.entity_id
_entity_poly.type
_entity_poly.pdbx_seq_one_letter_code
_entity_poly.pdbx_strand_id
1 'polypeptide(L)'
;MKFENTEVWGFEHALRGMRNPKNSWDKSDSITECESNCEKCMYKNCLLIDPIIIGENDMNLAQTLIKAGSEHRKFLRQIFVSVDITAPDYWYKEFSTYKVGVVENSTSTMHKIMSKPFTADMFECKGMRGYKKEVKQKPNEIDEDTELWKRHPKYSNYIISNQGRVKHLTYVNTNNKTIKERLLCGSLHNDGYIFVSICLGNSQYKQIPKHRLVAETWIENPNNKPEINHKDGNKQNNSIDNLEWCTSSENQQHAVDNMLQPITVSTYKGKLSKEQRDEIINRYNTENISKRQLAKEYDVSHTTINDLLNNKYNYGDNVCNEYENFLKTIDELNELRDEYILTKDKEVWKTLIQKLPMNYLYTRTVTMNYENLLGMCSKGQRRFHKLTEWSEDFISWARTLPYAQEFIFIDEVLDK
;
A
#
# COMPACT_ATOMS: atom_id res chain seq x y z
N MET A 1 -4.62 -3.04 4.47
CA MET A 1 -5.73 -4.01 4.61
C MET A 1 -5.57 -5.16 3.61
N LYS A 2 -6.40 -6.25 3.77
CA LYS A 2 -6.46 -7.34 2.78
C LYS A 2 -7.92 -7.59 2.40
N PHE A 3 -8.13 -7.97 1.14
CA PHE A 3 -9.42 -8.35 0.58
C PHE A 3 -9.22 -9.69 -0.14
N GLU A 4 -9.84 -10.75 0.38
CA GLU A 4 -9.64 -12.13 -0.08
C GLU A 4 -11.00 -12.77 -0.37
N ASN A 5 -11.03 -13.83 -1.16
CA ASN A 5 -12.26 -14.59 -1.47
C ASN A 5 -13.41 -13.69 -1.96
N THR A 6 -13.12 -12.72 -2.83
CA THR A 6 -14.15 -11.84 -3.37
C THR A 6 -14.98 -12.58 -4.42
N GLU A 7 -16.29 -12.58 -4.26
CA GLU A 7 -17.28 -13.17 -5.18
C GLU A 7 -18.38 -12.15 -5.47
N VAL A 8 -18.87 -12.13 -6.71
CA VAL A 8 -19.93 -11.21 -7.15
C VAL A 8 -20.99 -11.98 -7.91
N TRP A 9 -22.29 -11.73 -7.62
CA TRP A 9 -23.41 -12.38 -8.28
C TRP A 9 -24.66 -11.50 -8.34
N GLY A 10 -25.69 -11.95 -9.10
CA GLY A 10 -27.01 -11.34 -9.14
C GLY A 10 -27.22 -10.33 -10.25
N PHE A 11 -26.28 -10.14 -11.16
CA PHE A 11 -26.43 -9.23 -12.29
C PHE A 11 -27.62 -9.57 -13.18
N GLU A 12 -27.82 -10.83 -13.55
CA GLU A 12 -28.95 -11.26 -14.42
C GLU A 12 -30.29 -10.83 -13.81
N HIS A 13 -30.50 -11.14 -12.52
CA HIS A 13 -31.73 -10.76 -11.83
C HIS A 13 -31.92 -9.24 -11.73
N ALA A 14 -30.82 -8.52 -11.48
CA ALA A 14 -30.83 -7.06 -11.39
C ALA A 14 -31.23 -6.41 -12.73
N LEU A 15 -30.61 -6.84 -13.83
CA LEU A 15 -30.89 -6.32 -15.17
C LEU A 15 -32.33 -6.62 -15.60
N ARG A 16 -32.82 -7.84 -15.37
CA ARG A 16 -34.21 -8.18 -15.60
C ARG A 16 -35.12 -7.31 -14.72
N GLY A 17 -34.79 -7.14 -13.45
CA GLY A 17 -35.58 -6.36 -12.49
C GLY A 17 -35.70 -4.88 -12.86
N MET A 18 -34.67 -4.25 -13.42
CA MET A 18 -34.76 -2.84 -13.88
C MET A 18 -35.68 -2.61 -15.05
N ARG A 19 -36.00 -3.65 -15.82
CA ARG A 19 -36.90 -3.61 -16.97
C ARG A 19 -38.36 -3.88 -16.62
N ASN A 20 -38.65 -4.44 -15.42
CA ASN A 20 -40.01 -4.76 -14.97
C ASN A 20 -41.00 -3.58 -15.04
N PRO A 21 -40.64 -2.32 -14.63
CA PRO A 21 -41.63 -1.24 -14.62
C PRO A 21 -42.21 -0.88 -15.97
N LYS A 22 -41.53 -1.23 -17.06
CA LYS A 22 -41.96 -0.95 -18.43
C LYS A 22 -42.23 -2.19 -19.25
N ASN A 23 -42.17 -3.40 -18.65
CA ASN A 23 -42.30 -4.68 -19.35
C ASN A 23 -41.42 -4.77 -20.61
N SER A 24 -40.18 -4.25 -20.53
CA SER A 24 -39.28 -4.09 -21.68
C SER A 24 -38.17 -5.13 -21.74
N TRP A 25 -38.47 -6.39 -21.33
CA TRP A 25 -37.49 -7.48 -21.31
C TRP A 25 -36.97 -7.85 -22.69
N ASP A 26 -37.84 -7.70 -23.72
CA ASP A 26 -37.50 -7.89 -25.13
C ASP A 26 -36.40 -6.94 -25.65
N LYS A 27 -36.10 -5.89 -24.90
CA LYS A 27 -35.05 -4.90 -25.24
C LYS A 27 -33.71 -5.19 -24.55
N SER A 28 -33.64 -6.26 -23.77
CA SER A 28 -32.36 -6.67 -23.15
C SER A 28 -31.44 -7.23 -24.23
N ASP A 29 -30.20 -6.79 -24.20
CA ASP A 29 -29.10 -7.20 -25.08
C ASP A 29 -27.92 -7.80 -24.33
N SER A 30 -28.09 -8.08 -23.03
CA SER A 30 -27.10 -8.73 -22.20
C SER A 30 -27.07 -10.24 -22.41
N ILE A 31 -25.87 -10.83 -22.34
CA ILE A 31 -25.62 -12.26 -22.58
C ILE A 31 -25.14 -12.90 -21.30
N THR A 32 -25.76 -14.00 -20.87
CA THR A 32 -25.39 -14.75 -19.64
C THR A 32 -24.35 -15.83 -19.88
N GLU A 33 -23.97 -16.09 -21.13
CA GLU A 33 -22.94 -17.07 -21.45
C GLU A 33 -21.60 -16.37 -21.67
N CYS A 34 -20.63 -16.70 -20.86
CA CYS A 34 -19.24 -16.39 -21.14
C CYS A 34 -18.72 -17.43 -22.12
N GLU A 35 -18.48 -17.06 -23.37
CA GLU A 35 -17.68 -17.92 -24.24
C GLU A 35 -16.36 -18.22 -23.54
N SER A 36 -16.07 -19.50 -23.31
CA SER A 36 -15.00 -20.05 -22.46
C SER A 36 -13.57 -19.72 -22.89
N ASN A 37 -13.34 -18.55 -23.49
CA ASN A 37 -12.03 -18.07 -23.89
C ASN A 37 -11.59 -16.91 -22.97
N CYS A 38 -11.23 -17.27 -21.72
CA CYS A 38 -10.75 -16.34 -20.71
C CYS A 38 -9.50 -15.53 -21.14
N GLU A 39 -8.80 -15.93 -22.20
CA GLU A 39 -7.67 -15.20 -22.77
C GLU A 39 -8.08 -13.85 -23.40
N LYS A 40 -9.32 -13.72 -23.83
CA LYS A 40 -9.89 -12.48 -24.42
C LYS A 40 -10.78 -11.69 -23.45
N CYS A 41 -11.02 -12.24 -22.26
CA CYS A 41 -11.82 -11.57 -21.25
C CYS A 41 -11.05 -10.38 -20.65
N MET A 42 -11.66 -9.19 -20.61
CA MET A 42 -11.09 -8.01 -19.92
C MET A 42 -10.82 -8.28 -18.42
N TYR A 43 -11.41 -9.32 -17.87
CA TYR A 43 -11.32 -9.71 -16.46
C TYR A 43 -10.44 -10.94 -16.32
N LYS A 44 -9.11 -10.77 -16.28
CA LYS A 44 -8.13 -11.86 -16.10
C LYS A 44 -8.35 -12.70 -14.83
N ASN A 45 -9.06 -12.15 -13.83
CA ASN A 45 -9.50 -12.85 -12.61
C ASN A 45 -11.00 -12.58 -12.45
N CYS A 46 -11.85 -13.35 -13.15
CA CYS A 46 -13.28 -13.15 -13.08
C CYS A 46 -13.80 -13.43 -11.66
N LEU A 47 -14.33 -12.39 -11.01
CA LEU A 47 -14.95 -12.47 -9.68
C LEU A 47 -16.45 -12.83 -9.77
N LEU A 48 -16.99 -12.98 -10.98
CA LEU A 48 -18.39 -13.33 -11.19
C LEU A 48 -18.59 -14.83 -11.03
N ILE A 49 -19.51 -15.21 -10.15
CA ILE A 49 -20.00 -16.60 -10.05
C ILE A 49 -20.85 -16.92 -11.29
N ASP A 50 -21.73 -15.99 -11.67
CA ASP A 50 -22.56 -16.07 -12.87
C ASP A 50 -22.07 -15.06 -13.90
N PRO A 51 -21.24 -15.47 -14.88
CA PRO A 51 -20.67 -14.54 -15.84
C PRO A 51 -21.76 -13.92 -16.73
N ILE A 52 -21.71 -12.60 -16.89
CA ILE A 52 -22.62 -11.84 -17.72
C ILE A 52 -21.86 -10.78 -18.50
N ILE A 53 -22.21 -10.62 -19.78
CA ILE A 53 -21.77 -9.50 -20.61
C ILE A 53 -22.97 -8.56 -20.77
N ILE A 54 -22.86 -7.38 -20.15
CA ILE A 54 -23.92 -6.37 -20.19
C ILE A 54 -23.89 -5.68 -21.55
N GLY A 55 -25.01 -5.75 -22.27
CA GLY A 55 -25.19 -5.10 -23.55
C GLY A 55 -25.37 -3.58 -23.40
N GLU A 56 -25.28 -2.86 -24.53
CA GLU A 56 -25.30 -1.40 -24.54
C GLU A 56 -26.68 -0.84 -24.10
N ASN A 57 -27.78 -1.49 -24.50
CA ASN A 57 -29.14 -1.07 -24.11
C ASN A 57 -29.38 -1.23 -22.61
N ASP A 58 -28.88 -2.34 -22.02
CA ASP A 58 -28.98 -2.57 -20.57
C ASP A 58 -28.05 -1.63 -19.80
N MET A 59 -26.84 -1.39 -20.28
CA MET A 59 -25.89 -0.47 -19.67
C MET A 59 -26.43 0.97 -19.64
N ASN A 60 -26.96 1.45 -20.78
CA ASN A 60 -27.54 2.79 -20.88
C ASN A 60 -28.75 2.98 -19.95
N LEU A 61 -29.63 1.96 -19.87
CA LEU A 61 -30.74 1.99 -18.94
C LEU A 61 -30.29 2.00 -17.50
N ALA A 62 -29.35 1.13 -17.12
CA ALA A 62 -28.80 1.03 -15.77
C ALA A 62 -28.18 2.36 -15.32
N GLN A 63 -27.34 2.96 -16.14
CA GLN A 63 -26.72 4.25 -15.85
C GLN A 63 -27.75 5.38 -15.74
N THR A 64 -28.79 5.38 -16.60
CA THR A 64 -29.88 6.34 -16.50
C THR A 64 -30.62 6.22 -15.17
N LEU A 65 -30.91 5.00 -14.72
CA LEU A 65 -31.58 4.74 -13.45
C LEU A 65 -30.68 5.10 -12.24
N ILE A 66 -29.38 4.88 -12.32
CA ILE A 66 -28.44 5.27 -11.26
C ILE A 66 -28.44 6.79 -11.10
N LYS A 67 -28.37 7.53 -12.22
CA LYS A 67 -28.41 9.00 -12.25
C LYS A 67 -29.72 9.58 -11.73
N ALA A 68 -30.83 8.89 -11.97
CA ALA A 68 -32.15 9.32 -11.52
C ALA A 68 -32.38 9.23 -10.00
N GLY A 69 -31.45 8.59 -9.26
CA GLY A 69 -31.45 8.59 -7.79
C GLY A 69 -31.89 7.27 -7.14
N SER A 70 -31.91 7.23 -5.82
CA SER A 70 -32.08 6.02 -5.01
C SER A 70 -33.40 5.28 -5.26
N GLU A 71 -34.46 5.99 -5.61
CA GLU A 71 -35.77 5.39 -5.90
C GLU A 71 -35.78 4.59 -7.24
N HIS A 72 -34.88 4.93 -8.15
CA HIS A 72 -34.83 4.32 -9.48
C HIS A 72 -33.74 3.24 -9.59
N ARG A 73 -32.65 3.34 -8.82
CA ARG A 73 -31.50 2.43 -8.87
C ARG A 73 -31.63 1.21 -7.97
N LYS A 74 -32.85 0.81 -7.59
CA LYS A 74 -33.12 -0.33 -6.67
C LYS A 74 -32.57 -1.65 -7.18
N PHE A 75 -32.35 -1.81 -8.48
CA PHE A 75 -31.75 -2.99 -9.07
C PHE A 75 -30.33 -3.26 -8.55
N LEU A 76 -29.55 -2.22 -8.17
CA LEU A 76 -28.23 -2.38 -7.58
C LEU A 76 -28.25 -3.14 -6.23
N ARG A 77 -29.39 -3.20 -5.55
CA ARG A 77 -29.57 -3.98 -4.31
C ARG A 77 -29.64 -5.48 -4.56
N GLN A 78 -29.80 -5.89 -5.81
CA GLN A 78 -29.82 -7.29 -6.23
C GLN A 78 -28.46 -7.80 -6.74
N ILE A 79 -27.46 -6.93 -6.83
CA ILE A 79 -26.09 -7.30 -7.17
C ILE A 79 -25.31 -7.36 -5.88
N PHE A 80 -24.84 -8.55 -5.50
CA PHE A 80 -24.19 -8.81 -4.23
C PHE A 80 -22.69 -9.05 -4.40
N VAL A 81 -21.95 -8.67 -3.37
CA VAL A 81 -20.52 -8.95 -3.21
C VAL A 81 -20.30 -9.59 -1.86
N SER A 82 -19.61 -10.74 -1.83
CA SER A 82 -19.08 -11.33 -0.62
C SER A 82 -17.56 -11.25 -0.65
N VAL A 83 -16.96 -10.91 0.49
CA VAL A 83 -15.50 -10.71 0.59
C VAL A 83 -15.03 -10.92 2.01
N ASP A 84 -13.85 -11.52 2.17
CA ASP A 84 -13.14 -11.56 3.45
C ASP A 84 -12.25 -10.33 3.58
N ILE A 85 -12.60 -9.45 4.53
CA ILE A 85 -11.85 -8.21 4.80
C ILE A 85 -11.02 -8.41 6.06
N THR A 86 -9.70 -8.23 5.98
CA THR A 86 -8.82 -8.12 7.14
C THR A 86 -8.44 -6.67 7.34
N ALA A 87 -8.92 -6.08 8.45
CA ALA A 87 -8.78 -4.67 8.75
C ALA A 87 -8.64 -4.42 10.27
N PRO A 88 -8.16 -3.23 10.69
CA PRO A 88 -8.11 -2.84 12.09
C PRO A 88 -9.49 -2.49 12.66
N ASP A 89 -9.65 -2.62 13.99
CA ASP A 89 -10.92 -2.36 14.67
C ASP A 89 -11.44 -0.93 14.44
N TYR A 90 -10.56 0.05 14.43
CA TYR A 90 -10.97 1.45 14.17
C TYR A 90 -11.59 1.63 12.77
N TRP A 91 -11.14 0.89 11.75
CA TRP A 91 -11.74 0.92 10.42
C TRP A 91 -13.14 0.30 10.42
N TYR A 92 -13.31 -0.82 11.12
CA TYR A 92 -14.62 -1.47 11.23
C TYR A 92 -15.65 -0.63 11.99
N LYS A 93 -15.23 0.22 12.94
CA LYS A 93 -16.14 1.15 13.61
C LYS A 93 -16.78 2.13 12.62
N GLU A 94 -16.01 2.59 11.65
CA GLU A 94 -16.53 3.44 10.57
C GLU A 94 -17.34 2.61 9.57
N PHE A 95 -16.81 1.48 9.11
CA PHE A 95 -17.50 0.60 8.17
C PHE A 95 -18.87 0.15 8.69
N SER A 96 -18.99 -0.17 9.97
CA SER A 96 -20.25 -0.62 10.59
C SER A 96 -21.32 0.48 10.67
N THR A 97 -21.03 1.72 10.27
CA THR A 97 -22.08 2.76 10.12
C THR A 97 -22.96 2.51 8.88
N TYR A 98 -22.48 1.74 7.91
CA TYR A 98 -23.21 1.37 6.67
C TYR A 98 -24.01 0.06 6.82
N LYS A 99 -24.84 -0.03 7.87
CA LYS A 99 -25.51 -1.28 8.29
C LYS A 99 -26.59 -1.80 7.33
N VAL A 100 -27.23 -0.91 6.56
CA VAL A 100 -28.39 -1.30 5.76
C VAL A 100 -27.97 -2.14 4.56
N GLY A 101 -28.35 -3.42 4.56
CA GLY A 101 -28.00 -4.36 3.48
C GLY A 101 -26.58 -4.93 3.55
N VAL A 102 -25.88 -4.72 4.66
CA VAL A 102 -24.58 -5.32 4.94
C VAL A 102 -24.72 -6.39 6.01
N VAL A 103 -24.17 -7.58 5.75
CA VAL A 103 -24.12 -8.70 6.71
C VAL A 103 -22.65 -9.04 6.98
N GLU A 104 -22.29 -9.20 8.24
CA GLU A 104 -20.91 -9.41 8.66
C GLU A 104 -20.81 -10.60 9.63
N ASN A 105 -19.81 -11.47 9.40
CA ASN A 105 -19.39 -12.51 10.34
C ASN A 105 -17.91 -12.33 10.63
N SER A 106 -17.56 -12.06 11.90
CA SER A 106 -16.18 -11.82 12.30
C SER A 106 -15.48 -13.04 12.84
N THR A 107 -14.16 -13.12 12.66
CA THR A 107 -13.31 -14.00 13.46
C THR A 107 -13.43 -13.60 14.94
N SER A 108 -13.50 -14.59 15.82
CA SER A 108 -13.70 -14.31 17.25
C SER A 108 -12.43 -13.78 17.91
N THR A 109 -12.42 -12.54 18.30
CA THR A 109 -11.41 -11.97 19.20
C THR A 109 -11.53 -12.51 20.62
N MET A 110 -12.74 -12.98 21.01
CA MET A 110 -13.01 -13.48 22.36
C MET A 110 -12.50 -14.90 22.60
N HIS A 111 -12.63 -15.80 21.62
CA HIS A 111 -12.35 -17.22 21.79
C HIS A 111 -11.00 -17.69 21.25
N LYS A 112 -10.46 -16.99 20.26
CA LYS A 112 -9.25 -17.41 19.52
C LYS A 112 -8.05 -16.49 19.72
N ILE A 113 -8.23 -15.34 20.32
CA ILE A 113 -7.15 -14.33 20.48
C ILE A 113 -5.94 -14.89 21.24
N MET A 114 -6.18 -15.81 22.19
CA MET A 114 -5.13 -16.43 23.01
C MET A 114 -4.43 -17.61 22.32
N SER A 115 -4.89 -18.05 21.14
CA SER A 115 -4.40 -19.28 20.51
C SER A 115 -2.96 -19.18 20.02
N LYS A 116 -2.46 -17.97 19.76
CA LYS A 116 -1.10 -17.68 19.30
C LYS A 116 -0.52 -16.48 20.04
N PRO A 117 0.80 -16.39 20.21
CA PRO A 117 1.45 -15.17 20.67
C PRO A 117 1.12 -13.99 19.74
N PHE A 118 1.01 -12.80 20.31
CA PHE A 118 0.86 -11.57 19.54
C PHE A 118 2.18 -11.23 18.85
N THR A 119 2.09 -10.85 17.57
CA THR A 119 3.20 -10.41 16.74
C THR A 119 2.83 -9.11 16.03
N ALA A 120 3.80 -8.31 15.63
CA ALA A 120 3.57 -6.99 15.05
C ALA A 120 2.71 -7.02 13.77
N ASP A 121 2.77 -8.10 12.99
CA ASP A 121 1.96 -8.32 11.78
C ASP A 121 0.46 -8.57 12.07
N MET A 122 0.08 -8.76 13.32
CA MET A 122 -1.33 -8.82 13.76
C MET A 122 -1.94 -7.42 14.00
N PHE A 123 -1.17 -6.36 13.76
CA PHE A 123 -1.58 -4.99 14.01
C PHE A 123 -1.31 -4.10 12.80
N GLU A 124 -2.16 -3.09 12.58
CA GLU A 124 -1.89 -2.05 11.58
C GLU A 124 -0.90 -1.04 12.18
N CYS A 125 0.31 -1.06 11.65
CA CYS A 125 1.40 -0.20 12.12
C CYS A 125 1.81 0.88 11.10
N LYS A 126 1.18 0.89 9.92
CA LYS A 126 1.44 1.88 8.87
C LYS A 126 1.15 3.29 9.43
N GLY A 127 2.13 4.18 9.31
CA GLY A 127 2.03 5.56 9.84
C GLY A 127 2.60 5.77 11.24
N MET A 128 2.94 4.72 11.99
CA MET A 128 3.67 4.87 13.26
C MET A 128 5.11 5.32 13.01
N ARG A 129 5.57 6.31 13.76
CA ARG A 129 6.98 6.75 13.69
C ARG A 129 7.91 5.61 14.06
N GLY A 130 8.88 5.34 13.20
CA GLY A 130 9.83 4.23 13.35
C GLY A 130 9.36 2.89 12.80
N TYR A 131 8.10 2.77 12.36
CA TYR A 131 7.65 1.57 11.66
C TYR A 131 8.33 1.47 10.30
N LYS A 132 9.12 0.43 10.13
CA LYS A 132 9.60 -0.01 8.82
C LYS A 132 8.88 -1.30 8.52
N LYS A 133 8.03 -1.29 7.50
CA LYS A 133 7.44 -2.54 7.02
C LYS A 133 8.60 -3.48 6.71
N GLU A 134 8.78 -4.53 7.52
CA GLU A 134 9.63 -5.62 7.11
C GLU A 134 8.99 -6.19 5.85
N VAL A 135 9.54 -5.80 4.71
CA VAL A 135 9.28 -6.53 3.48
C VAL A 135 9.87 -7.92 3.77
N LYS A 136 9.03 -8.87 4.20
CA LYS A 136 9.37 -10.28 4.13
C LYS A 136 9.73 -10.48 2.67
N GLN A 137 11.02 -10.45 2.39
CA GLN A 137 11.55 -10.75 1.08
C GLN A 137 11.13 -12.20 0.81
N LYS A 138 10.00 -12.39 0.11
CA LYS A 138 9.96 -13.57 -0.74
C LYS A 138 11.19 -13.39 -1.63
N PRO A 139 12.14 -14.33 -1.65
CA PRO A 139 13.14 -14.32 -2.70
C PRO A 139 12.33 -14.19 -3.97
N ASN A 140 12.65 -13.23 -4.84
CA ASN A 140 11.97 -13.08 -6.12
C ASN A 140 11.89 -14.47 -6.72
N GLU A 141 10.72 -15.10 -6.69
CA GLU A 141 10.48 -16.31 -7.46
C GLU A 141 10.63 -15.85 -8.90
N ILE A 142 11.79 -16.19 -9.46
CA ILE A 142 12.12 -15.86 -10.83
C ILE A 142 11.27 -16.81 -11.65
N ASP A 143 10.25 -16.27 -12.27
CA ASP A 143 9.45 -16.99 -13.25
C ASP A 143 10.31 -17.17 -14.51
N GLU A 144 10.94 -18.32 -14.61
CA GLU A 144 11.84 -18.64 -15.73
C GLU A 144 11.10 -18.70 -17.06
N ASP A 145 9.78 -18.95 -17.04
CA ASP A 145 8.95 -19.03 -18.25
C ASP A 145 8.66 -17.65 -18.85
N THR A 146 8.73 -16.59 -18.04
CA THR A 146 8.49 -15.20 -18.48
C THR A 146 9.77 -14.35 -18.51
N GLU A 147 10.92 -14.92 -18.18
CA GLU A 147 12.17 -14.17 -18.15
C GLU A 147 12.71 -13.89 -19.56
N LEU A 148 12.80 -12.63 -19.91
CA LEU A 148 13.35 -12.15 -21.17
C LEU A 148 14.75 -11.56 -20.98
N TRP A 149 15.64 -11.80 -21.94
CA TRP A 149 17.01 -11.34 -21.91
C TRP A 149 17.30 -10.39 -23.08
N LYS A 150 17.91 -9.23 -22.79
CA LYS A 150 18.30 -8.24 -23.79
C LYS A 150 19.76 -7.84 -23.60
N ARG A 151 20.48 -7.63 -24.71
CA ARG A 151 21.86 -7.18 -24.68
C ARG A 151 21.94 -5.73 -24.20
N HIS A 152 22.86 -5.46 -23.28
CA HIS A 152 23.05 -4.09 -22.77
C HIS A 152 23.63 -3.19 -23.88
N PRO A 153 23.05 -2.00 -24.12
CA PRO A 153 23.43 -1.15 -25.24
C PRO A 153 24.90 -0.70 -25.18
N LYS A 154 25.44 -0.45 -24.00
CA LYS A 154 26.81 0.02 -23.78
C LYS A 154 27.81 -1.13 -23.53
N TYR A 155 27.40 -2.21 -22.91
CA TYR A 155 28.25 -3.34 -22.52
C TYR A 155 27.85 -4.61 -23.29
N SER A 156 28.28 -4.72 -24.54
CA SER A 156 27.79 -5.72 -25.48
C SER A 156 28.07 -7.20 -25.08
N ASN A 157 29.03 -7.44 -24.16
CA ASN A 157 29.31 -8.77 -23.62
C ASN A 157 28.38 -9.18 -22.46
N TYR A 158 27.38 -8.36 -22.15
CA TYR A 158 26.45 -8.62 -21.08
C TYR A 158 25.02 -8.59 -21.59
N ILE A 159 24.22 -9.54 -21.10
CA ILE A 159 22.78 -9.55 -21.27
C ILE A 159 22.11 -9.35 -19.91
N ILE A 160 21.03 -8.62 -19.91
CA ILE A 160 20.28 -8.21 -18.73
C ILE A 160 18.87 -8.74 -18.85
N SER A 161 18.36 -9.39 -17.80
CA SER A 161 16.98 -9.87 -17.80
C SER A 161 16.01 -8.78 -17.36
N ASN A 162 14.75 -8.91 -17.79
CA ASN A 162 13.64 -8.10 -17.31
C ASN A 162 13.37 -8.29 -15.80
N GLN A 163 13.87 -9.37 -15.20
CA GLN A 163 13.75 -9.68 -13.77
C GLN A 163 14.98 -9.27 -12.95
N GLY A 164 15.90 -8.50 -13.52
CA GLY A 164 17.06 -7.95 -12.82
C GLY A 164 18.25 -8.88 -12.69
N ARG A 165 18.32 -9.98 -13.44
CA ARG A 165 19.53 -10.82 -13.52
C ARG A 165 20.52 -10.27 -14.57
N VAL A 166 21.81 -10.46 -14.33
CA VAL A 166 22.88 -10.04 -15.23
C VAL A 166 23.72 -11.25 -15.60
N LYS A 167 23.94 -11.47 -16.88
CA LYS A 167 24.72 -12.58 -17.41
C LYS A 167 25.85 -12.05 -18.30
N HIS A 168 27.04 -12.57 -18.08
CA HIS A 168 28.18 -12.33 -18.94
C HIS A 168 28.17 -13.39 -20.03
N LEU A 169 28.27 -12.96 -21.29
CA LEU A 169 28.30 -13.86 -22.45
C LEU A 169 29.70 -14.52 -22.64
N THR A 170 29.74 -15.64 -23.33
CA THR A 170 31.01 -16.24 -23.74
C THR A 170 31.77 -15.28 -24.64
N TYR A 171 33.03 -15.03 -24.34
CA TYR A 171 33.94 -14.25 -25.20
C TYR A 171 35.38 -14.78 -25.14
N VAL A 172 36.18 -14.42 -26.12
CA VAL A 172 37.62 -14.70 -26.15
C VAL A 172 38.33 -13.43 -25.67
N ASN A 173 39.15 -13.56 -24.62
CA ASN A 173 39.92 -12.42 -24.11
C ASN A 173 41.20 -12.17 -24.95
N THR A 174 41.91 -11.09 -24.65
CA THR A 174 43.14 -10.66 -25.33
C THR A 174 44.27 -11.72 -25.29
N ASN A 175 44.21 -12.67 -24.36
CA ASN A 175 45.16 -13.78 -24.24
C ASN A 175 44.66 -15.07 -24.92
N ASN A 176 43.75 -14.98 -25.87
CA ASN A 176 43.12 -16.10 -26.58
C ASN A 176 42.45 -17.16 -25.66
N LYS A 177 42.09 -16.78 -24.42
CA LYS A 177 41.38 -17.66 -23.50
C LYS A 177 39.89 -17.44 -23.62
N THR A 178 39.13 -18.51 -23.88
CA THR A 178 37.68 -18.48 -23.88
C THR A 178 37.16 -18.36 -22.46
N ILE A 179 36.43 -17.28 -22.17
CA ILE A 179 35.67 -17.07 -20.91
C ILE A 179 34.25 -17.51 -21.17
N LYS A 180 33.81 -18.53 -20.44
CA LYS A 180 32.45 -19.08 -20.54
C LYS A 180 31.40 -18.13 -19.98
N GLU A 181 30.19 -18.22 -20.53
CA GLU A 181 29.00 -17.58 -20.02
C GLU A 181 28.78 -17.89 -18.54
N ARG A 182 28.39 -16.88 -17.77
CA ARG A 182 28.04 -17.03 -16.34
C ARG A 182 27.08 -15.96 -15.86
N LEU A 183 26.24 -16.37 -14.92
CA LEU A 183 25.38 -15.44 -14.16
C LEU A 183 26.25 -14.67 -13.16
N LEU A 184 25.97 -13.35 -13.02
CA LEU A 184 26.66 -12.48 -12.06
C LEU A 184 25.73 -12.15 -10.91
N CYS A 185 26.04 -12.65 -9.72
CA CYS A 185 25.20 -12.41 -8.53
C CYS A 185 25.27 -10.96 -8.05
N GLY A 186 26.42 -10.30 -8.21
CA GLY A 186 26.70 -8.98 -7.64
C GLY A 186 27.03 -9.03 -6.16
N SER A 187 27.36 -7.88 -5.58
CA SER A 187 27.63 -7.68 -4.16
C SER A 187 26.72 -6.61 -3.59
N LEU A 188 26.19 -6.85 -2.39
CA LEU A 188 25.41 -5.87 -1.66
C LEU A 188 26.34 -4.80 -1.08
N HIS A 189 26.05 -3.55 -1.36
CA HIS A 189 26.79 -2.40 -0.85
C HIS A 189 26.14 -1.84 0.45
N ASN A 190 26.89 -1.06 1.22
CA ASN A 190 26.42 -0.51 2.51
C ASN A 190 25.19 0.41 2.38
N ASP A 191 24.96 0.99 1.20
CA ASP A 191 23.79 1.80 0.88
C ASP A 191 22.54 0.98 0.49
N GLY A 192 22.64 -0.36 0.51
CA GLY A 192 21.57 -1.31 0.25
C GLY A 192 21.38 -1.67 -1.23
N TYR A 193 22.18 -1.12 -2.14
CA TYR A 193 22.13 -1.49 -3.57
C TYR A 193 23.02 -2.69 -3.91
N ILE A 194 22.64 -3.43 -4.94
CA ILE A 194 23.46 -4.51 -5.50
C ILE A 194 24.31 -3.96 -6.64
N PHE A 195 25.64 -4.14 -6.56
CA PHE A 195 26.57 -3.75 -7.59
C PHE A 195 27.12 -4.96 -8.32
N VAL A 196 27.34 -4.81 -9.63
CA VAL A 196 27.91 -5.83 -10.49
C VAL A 196 29.22 -5.31 -11.08
N SER A 197 30.26 -6.17 -11.06
CA SER A 197 31.55 -5.85 -11.69
C SER A 197 31.49 -6.13 -13.19
N ILE A 198 31.54 -5.08 -13.99
CA ILE A 198 31.56 -5.13 -15.44
C ILE A 198 33.01 -4.99 -15.93
N CYS A 199 33.47 -5.93 -16.72
CA CYS A 199 34.79 -5.88 -17.38
C CYS A 199 34.75 -4.96 -18.60
N LEU A 200 35.59 -3.93 -18.60
CA LEU A 200 35.72 -2.96 -19.68
C LEU A 200 36.80 -3.33 -20.71
N GLY A 201 37.46 -4.47 -20.53
CA GLY A 201 38.67 -4.87 -21.29
C GLY A 201 39.95 -4.55 -20.53
N ASN A 202 41.09 -5.12 -20.99
CA ASN A 202 42.44 -4.88 -20.44
C ASN A 202 42.52 -5.01 -18.89
N SER A 203 41.79 -5.98 -18.32
CA SER A 203 41.72 -6.21 -16.86
C SER A 203 41.15 -5.04 -16.05
N GLN A 204 40.46 -4.10 -16.70
CA GLN A 204 39.76 -3.02 -16.02
C GLN A 204 38.33 -3.45 -15.69
N TYR A 205 37.91 -3.19 -14.44
CA TYR A 205 36.57 -3.49 -13.95
C TYR A 205 35.92 -2.22 -13.43
N LYS A 206 34.62 -2.11 -13.69
CA LYS A 206 33.78 -1.03 -13.14
C LYS A 206 32.64 -1.63 -12.35
N GLN A 207 32.44 -1.15 -11.13
CA GLN A 207 31.28 -1.45 -10.31
C GLN A 207 30.10 -0.61 -10.78
N ILE A 208 29.00 -1.26 -11.17
CA ILE A 208 27.80 -0.58 -11.65
C ILE A 208 26.61 -1.11 -10.86
N PRO A 209 25.73 -0.21 -10.34
CA PRO A 209 24.50 -0.65 -9.69
C PRO A 209 23.64 -1.49 -10.63
N LYS A 210 23.10 -2.60 -10.13
CA LYS A 210 22.32 -3.57 -10.92
C LYS A 210 21.07 -2.91 -11.52
N HIS A 211 20.33 -2.11 -10.74
CA HIS A 211 19.16 -1.37 -11.22
C HIS A 211 19.48 -0.46 -12.42
N ARG A 212 20.68 0.14 -12.46
CA ARG A 212 21.10 0.99 -13.57
C ARG A 212 21.31 0.18 -14.87
N LEU A 213 21.90 -1.00 -14.75
CA LEU A 213 22.06 -1.90 -15.91
C LEU A 213 20.70 -2.33 -16.46
N VAL A 214 19.74 -2.61 -15.59
CA VAL A 214 18.38 -2.98 -15.98
C VAL A 214 17.66 -1.81 -16.65
N ALA A 215 17.64 -0.64 -16.01
CA ALA A 215 16.97 0.53 -16.56
C ALA A 215 17.55 0.98 -17.90
N GLU A 216 18.88 1.06 -18.02
CA GLU A 216 19.56 1.41 -19.28
C GLU A 216 19.31 0.39 -20.42
N THR A 217 18.92 -0.84 -20.09
CA THR A 217 18.66 -1.89 -21.08
C THR A 217 17.21 -1.95 -21.53
N TRP A 218 16.27 -1.67 -20.60
CA TRP A 218 14.87 -2.01 -20.78
C TRP A 218 13.91 -0.82 -20.75
N ILE A 219 14.28 0.27 -20.06
CA ILE A 219 13.37 1.40 -19.81
C ILE A 219 13.84 2.61 -20.60
N GLU A 220 12.99 3.09 -21.50
CA GLU A 220 13.27 4.31 -22.26
C GLU A 220 13.35 5.54 -21.33
N ASN A 221 14.31 6.44 -21.62
CA ASN A 221 14.50 7.67 -20.87
C ASN A 221 14.49 8.91 -21.80
N PRO A 222 13.32 9.24 -22.39
CA PRO A 222 13.24 10.32 -23.37
C PRO A 222 13.56 11.70 -22.76
N ASN A 223 13.37 11.86 -21.46
CA ASN A 223 13.60 13.11 -20.74
C ASN A 223 14.98 13.19 -20.08
N ASN A 224 15.88 12.22 -20.32
CA ASN A 224 17.22 12.14 -19.73
C ASN A 224 17.24 12.32 -18.20
N LYS A 225 16.27 11.74 -17.49
CA LYS A 225 16.21 11.77 -16.03
C LYS A 225 17.43 11.07 -15.43
N PRO A 226 18.10 11.65 -14.41
CA PRO A 226 19.41 11.19 -13.95
C PRO A 226 19.36 9.99 -13.00
N GLU A 227 18.25 9.81 -12.26
CA GLU A 227 18.11 8.82 -11.20
C GLU A 227 17.12 7.70 -11.56
N ILE A 228 17.19 6.61 -10.81
CA ILE A 228 16.28 5.48 -10.92
C ILE A 228 15.67 5.24 -9.56
N ASN A 229 14.35 5.26 -9.52
CA ASN A 229 13.56 4.94 -8.33
C ASN A 229 13.15 3.47 -8.33
N HIS A 230 13.10 2.88 -7.12
CA HIS A 230 12.48 1.59 -6.86
C HIS A 230 11.07 1.86 -6.31
N LYS A 231 10.04 1.58 -7.09
CA LYS A 231 8.63 1.90 -6.76
C LYS A 231 8.18 1.30 -5.43
N ASP A 232 8.67 0.10 -5.09
CA ASP A 232 8.41 -0.58 -3.82
C ASP A 232 9.33 -0.16 -2.67
N GLY A 233 10.29 0.74 -2.92
CA GLY A 233 11.33 1.16 -1.96
C GLY A 233 12.41 0.10 -1.68
N ASN A 234 12.31 -1.10 -2.24
CA ASN A 234 13.28 -2.17 -2.05
C ASN A 234 14.43 -2.08 -3.08
N LYS A 235 15.59 -1.60 -2.63
CA LYS A 235 16.80 -1.41 -3.45
C LYS A 235 17.37 -2.70 -4.05
N GLN A 236 16.89 -3.87 -3.63
CA GLN A 236 17.30 -5.17 -4.11
C GLN A 236 16.36 -5.76 -5.18
N ASN A 237 15.14 -5.23 -5.29
CA ASN A 237 14.18 -5.62 -6.31
C ASN A 237 14.44 -4.86 -7.60
N ASN A 238 15.24 -5.46 -8.49
CA ASN A 238 15.67 -4.85 -9.74
C ASN A 238 14.85 -5.31 -10.97
N SER A 239 13.62 -5.80 -10.79
CA SER A 239 12.69 -6.08 -11.89
C SER A 239 12.31 -4.79 -12.62
N ILE A 240 12.11 -4.87 -13.95
CA ILE A 240 11.70 -3.69 -14.75
C ILE A 240 10.38 -3.09 -14.29
N ASP A 241 9.45 -3.90 -13.79
CA ASP A 241 8.13 -3.44 -13.30
C ASP A 241 8.25 -2.56 -12.06
N ASN A 242 9.35 -2.73 -11.31
CA ASN A 242 9.65 -2.01 -10.09
C ASN A 242 10.53 -0.77 -10.30
N LEU A 243 11.12 -0.59 -11.48
CA LEU A 243 12.06 0.51 -11.75
C LEU A 243 11.42 1.60 -12.61
N GLU A 244 11.82 2.85 -12.36
CA GLU A 244 11.45 3.98 -13.19
C GLU A 244 12.55 5.05 -13.18
N TRP A 245 12.70 5.79 -14.31
CA TRP A 245 13.57 6.96 -14.35
C TRP A 245 12.91 8.13 -13.64
N CYS A 246 13.66 8.82 -12.79
CA CYS A 246 13.18 9.97 -12.02
C CYS A 246 14.22 11.08 -11.93
N THR A 247 13.75 12.28 -11.58
CA THR A 247 14.59 13.38 -11.11
C THR A 247 14.89 13.19 -9.62
N SER A 248 15.93 13.89 -9.11
CA SER A 248 16.22 13.90 -7.66
C SER A 248 15.03 14.38 -6.82
N SER A 249 14.27 15.35 -7.31
CA SER A 249 13.09 15.87 -6.60
C SER A 249 11.97 14.83 -6.53
N GLU A 250 11.67 14.13 -7.65
CA GLU A 250 10.70 13.06 -7.70
C GLU A 250 11.10 11.90 -6.80
N ASN A 251 12.39 11.54 -6.79
CA ASN A 251 12.92 10.47 -5.95
C ASN A 251 12.84 10.81 -4.46
N GLN A 252 13.16 12.06 -4.10
CA GLN A 252 13.01 12.55 -2.72
C GLN A 252 11.54 12.59 -2.31
N GLN A 253 10.64 13.06 -3.17
CA GLN A 253 9.20 13.07 -2.89
C GLN A 253 8.68 11.65 -2.69
N HIS A 254 9.02 10.71 -3.56
CA HIS A 254 8.69 9.29 -3.39
C HIS A 254 9.21 8.72 -2.08
N ALA A 255 10.44 9.08 -1.68
CA ALA A 255 11.03 8.64 -0.41
C ALA A 255 10.30 9.22 0.80
N VAL A 256 9.78 10.45 0.71
CA VAL A 256 8.94 11.09 1.74
C VAL A 256 7.56 10.43 1.80
N ASP A 257 6.89 10.27 0.66
CA ASP A 257 5.54 9.73 0.55
C ASP A 257 5.47 8.26 1.03
N ASN A 258 6.54 7.50 0.80
CA ASN A 258 6.65 6.10 1.23
C ASN A 258 7.46 5.92 2.53
N MET A 259 7.78 7.00 3.25
CA MET A 259 8.55 6.97 4.51
C MET A 259 9.87 6.17 4.42
N LEU A 260 10.50 6.15 3.25
CA LEU A 260 11.74 5.40 2.98
C LEU A 260 13.00 6.10 3.53
N GLN A 261 12.92 7.40 3.81
CA GLN A 261 13.96 8.13 4.52
C GLN A 261 13.52 8.34 5.96
N PRO A 262 14.43 8.14 6.95
CA PRO A 262 14.20 8.72 8.26
C PRO A 262 14.03 10.22 8.01
N ILE A 263 12.95 10.82 8.55
CA ILE A 263 12.84 12.27 8.60
C ILE A 263 14.11 12.72 9.32
N THR A 264 15.11 13.15 8.58
CA THR A 264 16.29 13.81 9.15
C THR A 264 15.81 15.18 9.60
N VAL A 265 15.14 15.19 10.75
CA VAL A 265 15.02 16.41 11.53
C VAL A 265 16.45 16.76 11.88
N SER A 266 16.95 17.87 11.36
CA SER A 266 18.35 18.25 11.57
C SER A 266 18.60 18.28 13.07
N THR A 267 19.60 17.52 13.52
CA THR A 267 19.96 17.47 14.94
C THR A 267 20.38 18.87 15.38
N TYR A 268 19.73 19.39 16.40
CA TYR A 268 20.07 20.68 16.96
C TYR A 268 21.49 20.64 17.53
N LYS A 269 22.40 21.42 16.95
CA LYS A 269 23.78 21.62 17.44
C LYS A 269 23.93 22.98 18.14
N GLY A 270 22.86 23.50 18.70
CA GLY A 270 22.82 24.83 19.29
C GLY A 270 23.30 24.92 20.75
N LYS A 271 23.35 26.15 21.25
CA LYS A 271 23.89 26.51 22.58
C LYS A 271 22.97 26.16 23.77
N LEU A 272 21.68 25.80 23.54
CA LEU A 272 20.73 25.55 24.63
C LEU A 272 20.81 24.11 25.12
N SER A 273 20.92 23.93 26.48
CA SER A 273 20.79 22.63 27.11
C SER A 273 19.34 22.11 27.03
N LYS A 274 19.12 20.83 27.39
CA LYS A 274 17.77 20.24 27.43
C LYS A 274 16.87 20.99 28.42
N GLU A 275 17.41 21.20 29.63
CA GLU A 275 16.70 21.88 30.73
C GLU A 275 16.26 23.28 30.30
N GLN A 276 17.19 24.03 29.65
CA GLN A 276 16.88 25.37 29.12
C GLN A 276 15.79 25.34 28.02
N ARG A 277 15.78 24.33 27.17
CA ARG A 277 14.76 24.18 26.14
C ARG A 277 13.37 23.88 26.73
N ASP A 278 13.32 22.95 27.71
CA ASP A 278 12.08 22.61 28.41
C ASP A 278 11.54 23.79 29.23
N GLU A 279 12.43 24.55 29.85
CA GLU A 279 12.11 25.78 30.56
C GLU A 279 11.52 26.86 29.62
N ILE A 280 12.15 27.09 28.46
CA ILE A 280 11.67 28.03 27.44
C ILE A 280 10.26 27.64 26.96
N ILE A 281 10.02 26.36 26.68
CA ILE A 281 8.73 25.85 26.21
C ILE A 281 7.68 26.05 27.32
N ASN A 282 8.02 25.70 28.55
CA ASN A 282 7.10 25.86 29.69
C ASN A 282 6.76 27.33 29.92
N ARG A 283 7.76 28.20 29.98
CA ARG A 283 7.56 29.66 30.19
C ARG A 283 6.78 30.31 29.07
N TYR A 284 7.01 29.91 27.82
CA TYR A 284 6.22 30.41 26.68
C TYR A 284 4.74 30.03 26.77
N ASN A 285 4.44 28.82 27.27
CA ASN A 285 3.07 28.31 27.40
C ASN A 285 2.34 28.82 28.66
N THR A 286 3.07 29.14 29.73
CA THR A 286 2.48 29.52 31.04
C THR A 286 2.58 31.01 31.35
N GLU A 287 3.59 31.68 30.82
CA GLU A 287 3.85 33.11 31.03
C GLU A 287 3.52 33.87 29.74
N ASN A 288 2.98 35.05 29.83
CA ASN A 288 2.69 35.90 28.66
C ASN A 288 4.00 36.60 28.17
N ILE A 289 5.02 35.77 27.83
CA ILE A 289 6.34 36.24 27.46
C ILE A 289 6.54 36.13 25.91
N SER A 290 7.15 37.16 25.31
CA SER A 290 7.37 37.17 23.87
C SER A 290 8.59 36.33 23.47
N LYS A 291 8.57 35.74 22.25
CA LYS A 291 9.72 35.03 21.67
C LYS A 291 11.00 35.87 21.64
N ARG A 292 10.88 37.21 21.48
CA ARG A 292 12.04 38.13 21.48
C ARG A 292 12.64 38.29 22.85
N GLN A 293 11.84 38.32 23.92
CA GLN A 293 12.30 38.37 25.29
C GLN A 293 13.04 37.07 25.65
N LEU A 294 12.47 35.91 25.35
CA LEU A 294 13.12 34.62 25.57
C LEU A 294 14.45 34.54 24.81
N ALA A 295 14.50 34.98 23.56
CA ALA A 295 15.74 35.01 22.77
C ALA A 295 16.83 35.85 23.44
N LYS A 296 16.47 37.00 24.02
CA LYS A 296 17.39 37.88 24.73
C LYS A 296 17.87 37.29 26.07
N GLU A 297 16.96 36.69 26.84
CA GLU A 297 17.29 36.08 28.16
C GLU A 297 18.23 34.90 28.05
N TYR A 298 18.05 34.06 27.03
CA TYR A 298 18.84 32.86 26.82
C TYR A 298 20.01 33.05 25.82
N ASP A 299 20.29 34.28 25.40
CA ASP A 299 21.36 34.68 24.48
C ASP A 299 21.38 33.84 23.19
N VAL A 300 20.21 33.69 22.57
CA VAL A 300 20.04 32.99 21.31
C VAL A 300 19.28 33.83 20.30
N SER A 301 19.33 33.44 19.04
CA SER A 301 18.58 34.15 18.00
C SER A 301 17.06 33.95 18.17
N HIS A 302 16.27 34.94 17.74
CA HIS A 302 14.81 34.83 17.68
C HIS A 302 14.39 33.61 16.81
N THR A 303 15.13 33.31 15.75
CA THR A 303 14.91 32.15 14.90
C THR A 303 15.08 30.85 15.68
N THR A 304 16.09 30.76 16.59
CA THR A 304 16.31 29.59 17.45
C THR A 304 15.10 29.31 18.34
N ILE A 305 14.55 30.36 18.99
CA ILE A 305 13.34 30.23 19.81
C ILE A 305 12.13 29.84 18.96
N ASN A 306 11.98 30.43 17.79
CA ASN A 306 10.87 30.10 16.91
C ASN A 306 10.94 28.67 16.39
N ASP A 307 12.12 28.22 16.00
CA ASP A 307 12.36 26.84 15.53
C ASP A 307 12.17 25.82 16.67
N LEU A 308 12.56 26.18 17.92
CA LEU A 308 12.32 25.38 19.12
C LEU A 308 10.82 25.20 19.38
N LEU A 309 10.07 26.29 19.40
CA LEU A 309 8.62 26.29 19.68
C LEU A 309 7.79 25.64 18.55
N ASN A 310 8.32 25.59 17.33
CA ASN A 310 7.70 24.93 16.18
C ASN A 310 8.17 23.47 16.01
N ASN A 311 8.91 22.90 16.94
CA ASN A 311 9.46 21.55 16.87
C ASN A 311 10.26 21.25 15.60
N LYS A 312 10.95 22.26 15.04
CA LYS A 312 11.68 22.13 13.78
C LYS A 312 12.92 21.25 13.87
N TYR A 313 13.50 21.08 15.07
CA TYR A 313 14.68 20.28 15.29
C TYR A 313 14.40 19.09 16.20
N ASN A 314 15.02 17.96 15.88
CA ASN A 314 15.12 16.85 16.80
C ASN A 314 16.28 17.13 17.78
N TYR A 315 15.93 17.44 19.04
CA TYR A 315 16.90 17.80 20.08
C TYR A 315 17.65 16.60 20.68
N GLY A 316 17.54 15.42 20.06
CA GLY A 316 18.25 14.21 20.52
C GLY A 316 17.64 13.56 21.77
N ASP A 317 16.63 14.17 22.37
CA ASP A 317 15.95 13.68 23.54
C ASP A 317 14.69 12.93 23.12
N ASN A 318 14.77 11.60 23.10
CA ASN A 318 13.67 10.70 22.79
C ASN A 318 12.92 11.09 21.50
N VAL A 319 13.47 10.74 20.35
CA VAL A 319 12.59 10.41 19.24
C VAL A 319 11.69 9.32 19.79
N CYS A 320 10.45 9.68 20.15
CA CYS A 320 9.45 8.71 20.52
C CYS A 320 9.29 7.80 19.29
N ASN A 321 10.04 6.69 19.30
CA ASN A 321 9.86 5.64 18.33
C ASN A 321 8.54 4.97 18.71
N GLU A 322 7.44 5.53 18.16
CA GLU A 322 6.09 5.05 18.44
C GLU A 322 5.99 3.55 18.19
N TYR A 323 6.70 3.06 17.19
CA TYR A 323 6.72 1.64 16.89
C TYR A 323 7.48 0.83 17.96
N GLU A 324 8.63 1.28 18.48
CA GLU A 324 9.32 0.60 19.58
C GLU A 324 8.50 0.58 20.86
N ASN A 325 7.80 1.66 21.18
CA ASN A 325 6.88 1.68 22.32
C ASN A 325 5.69 0.74 22.08
N PHE A 326 5.22 0.65 20.85
CA PHE A 326 4.16 -0.29 20.49
C PHE A 326 4.63 -1.75 20.60
N LEU A 327 5.89 -2.06 20.27
CA LEU A 327 6.44 -3.42 20.49
C LEU A 327 6.42 -3.80 21.97
N LYS A 328 6.70 -2.87 22.90
CA LYS A 328 6.53 -3.11 24.34
C LYS A 328 5.10 -3.42 24.73
N THR A 329 4.11 -2.79 24.09
CA THR A 329 2.70 -3.13 24.29
C THR A 329 2.40 -4.55 23.83
N ILE A 330 2.99 -5.00 22.73
CA ILE A 330 2.87 -6.40 22.27
C ILE A 330 3.48 -7.36 23.29
N ASP A 331 4.64 -7.04 23.87
CA ASP A 331 5.28 -7.83 24.93
C ASP A 331 4.36 -7.93 26.15
N GLU A 332 3.79 -6.82 26.64
CA GLU A 332 2.80 -6.82 27.74
C GLU A 332 1.56 -7.67 27.44
N LEU A 333 1.06 -7.64 26.21
CA LEU A 333 -0.07 -8.48 25.78
C LEU A 333 0.31 -9.97 25.82
N ASN A 334 1.55 -10.31 25.44
CA ASN A 334 2.05 -11.68 25.50
C ASN A 334 2.24 -12.15 26.94
N GLU A 335 2.74 -11.30 27.84
CA GLU A 335 2.83 -11.61 29.27
C GLU A 335 1.44 -11.94 29.87
N LEU A 336 0.44 -11.10 29.62
CA LEU A 336 -0.95 -11.35 30.06
C LEU A 336 -1.53 -12.63 29.45
N ARG A 337 -1.22 -12.90 28.18
CA ARG A 337 -1.64 -14.13 27.49
C ARG A 337 -1.04 -15.35 28.19
N ASP A 338 0.24 -15.36 28.44
CA ASP A 338 0.95 -16.48 29.04
C ASP A 338 0.50 -16.72 30.49
N GLU A 339 0.28 -15.63 31.25
CA GLU A 339 -0.35 -15.70 32.59
C GLU A 339 -1.75 -16.33 32.52
N TYR A 340 -2.60 -15.90 31.58
CA TYR A 340 -3.93 -16.51 31.40
C TYR A 340 -3.85 -17.99 31.02
N ILE A 341 -2.91 -18.37 30.15
CA ILE A 341 -2.74 -19.79 29.76
C ILE A 341 -2.42 -20.68 30.99
N LEU A 342 -1.62 -20.17 31.91
CA LEU A 342 -1.22 -20.84 33.12
C LEU A 342 -2.34 -20.86 34.17
N THR A 343 -2.96 -19.73 34.44
CA THR A 343 -3.88 -19.54 35.58
C THR A 343 -5.35 -19.81 35.24
N LYS A 344 -5.75 -19.60 33.97
CA LYS A 344 -7.15 -19.54 33.50
C LYS A 344 -7.99 -18.49 34.24
N ASP A 345 -7.33 -17.48 34.81
CA ASP A 345 -7.99 -16.38 35.50
C ASP A 345 -8.75 -15.48 34.55
N LYS A 346 -10.04 -15.30 34.78
CA LYS A 346 -10.94 -14.48 33.98
C LYS A 346 -10.62 -12.99 34.04
N GLU A 347 -10.04 -12.50 35.14
CA GLU A 347 -9.67 -11.09 35.28
C GLU A 347 -8.40 -10.77 34.44
N VAL A 348 -7.45 -11.71 34.37
CA VAL A 348 -6.29 -11.60 33.46
C VAL A 348 -6.77 -11.55 32.01
N TRP A 349 -7.68 -12.45 31.63
CA TRP A 349 -8.28 -12.45 30.30
C TRP A 349 -8.98 -11.12 29.97
N LYS A 350 -9.79 -10.62 30.92
CA LYS A 350 -10.49 -9.35 30.76
C LYS A 350 -9.53 -8.17 30.63
N THR A 351 -8.46 -8.16 31.41
CA THR A 351 -7.42 -7.14 31.34
C THR A 351 -6.74 -7.15 29.96
N LEU A 352 -6.42 -8.31 29.39
CA LEU A 352 -5.86 -8.43 28.07
C LEU A 352 -6.81 -7.84 27.01
N ILE A 353 -8.10 -8.21 27.04
CA ILE A 353 -9.09 -7.69 26.08
C ILE A 353 -9.23 -6.16 26.19
N GLN A 354 -9.19 -5.61 27.41
CA GLN A 354 -9.27 -4.17 27.63
C GLN A 354 -8.01 -3.41 27.14
N LYS A 355 -6.85 -4.06 27.19
CA LYS A 355 -5.59 -3.50 26.70
C LYS A 355 -5.36 -3.69 25.21
N LEU A 356 -6.19 -4.50 24.52
CA LEU A 356 -6.01 -4.77 23.10
C LEU A 356 -6.14 -3.48 22.27
N PRO A 357 -5.08 -3.08 21.54
CA PRO A 357 -5.11 -1.84 20.76
C PRO A 357 -6.10 -1.90 19.61
N MET A 358 -6.70 -0.74 19.28
CA MET A 358 -7.69 -0.62 18.20
C MET A 358 -7.15 -0.88 16.79
N ASN A 359 -5.83 -0.91 16.63
CA ASN A 359 -5.16 -1.28 15.38
C ASN A 359 -4.97 -2.80 15.21
N TYR A 360 -5.51 -3.62 16.13
CA TYR A 360 -5.52 -5.07 16.00
C TYR A 360 -6.30 -5.48 14.74
N LEU A 361 -5.66 -6.32 13.91
CA LEU A 361 -6.23 -6.80 12.65
C LEU A 361 -7.04 -8.07 12.88
N TYR A 362 -8.27 -8.09 12.39
CA TYR A 362 -9.08 -9.30 12.35
C TYR A 362 -9.91 -9.35 11.07
N THR A 363 -10.38 -10.53 10.73
CA THR A 363 -11.07 -10.76 9.46
C THR A 363 -12.58 -10.83 9.69
N ARG A 364 -13.34 -10.17 8.81
CA ARG A 364 -14.79 -10.35 8.68
C ARG A 364 -15.11 -10.83 7.27
N THR A 365 -15.96 -11.86 7.17
CA THR A 365 -16.65 -12.14 5.92
C THR A 365 -17.84 -11.18 5.82
N VAL A 366 -17.84 -10.37 4.79
CA VAL A 366 -18.82 -9.29 4.59
C VAL A 366 -19.58 -9.57 3.29
N THR A 367 -20.91 -9.54 3.37
CA THR A 367 -21.79 -9.53 2.20
C THR A 367 -22.51 -8.20 2.13
N MET A 368 -22.41 -7.52 0.99
CA MET A 368 -23.02 -6.22 0.72
C MET A 368 -23.53 -6.17 -0.74
N ASN A 369 -24.22 -5.11 -1.10
CA ASN A 369 -24.69 -4.93 -2.47
C ASN A 369 -24.08 -3.70 -3.15
N TYR A 370 -24.27 -3.58 -4.47
CA TYR A 370 -23.69 -2.50 -5.26
C TYR A 370 -24.24 -1.10 -4.89
N GLU A 371 -25.46 -1.01 -4.32
CA GLU A 371 -25.97 0.27 -3.84
C GLU A 371 -25.22 0.72 -2.57
N ASN A 372 -24.87 -0.22 -1.66
CA ASN A 372 -24.00 0.08 -0.53
C ASN A 372 -22.64 0.61 -1.02
N LEU A 373 -22.01 -0.10 -1.97
CA LEU A 373 -20.73 0.30 -2.53
C LEU A 373 -20.79 1.66 -3.24
N LEU A 374 -21.83 1.93 -4.03
CA LEU A 374 -22.04 3.23 -4.64
C LEU A 374 -22.11 4.36 -3.60
N GLY A 375 -22.78 4.10 -2.46
CA GLY A 375 -22.84 5.04 -1.32
C GLY A 375 -21.47 5.26 -0.68
N MET A 376 -20.79 4.17 -0.30
CA MET A 376 -19.48 4.17 0.37
C MET A 376 -18.37 4.75 -0.51
N CYS A 377 -18.44 4.55 -1.83
CA CYS A 377 -17.45 5.00 -2.80
C CYS A 377 -17.81 6.31 -3.49
N SER A 378 -18.88 7.00 -3.10
CA SER A 378 -19.30 8.26 -3.71
C SER A 378 -18.22 9.35 -3.58
N LYS A 379 -18.23 10.34 -4.50
CA LYS A 379 -17.29 11.48 -4.51
C LYS A 379 -17.24 12.21 -3.16
N GLY A 380 -18.39 12.33 -2.49
CA GLY A 380 -18.51 12.92 -1.15
C GLY A 380 -17.74 12.10 -0.12
N GLN A 381 -17.96 10.80 -0.07
CA GLN A 381 -17.31 9.89 0.89
C GLN A 381 -15.80 9.79 0.63
N ARG A 382 -15.37 9.67 -0.62
CA ARG A 382 -13.93 9.68 -0.97
C ARG A 382 -13.19 10.93 -0.48
N ARG A 383 -13.86 12.09 -0.43
CA ARG A 383 -13.29 13.34 0.12
C ARG A 383 -13.37 13.43 1.64
N PHE A 384 -14.37 12.82 2.23
CA PHE A 384 -14.63 12.88 3.67
C PHE A 384 -13.67 11.98 4.46
N HIS A 385 -13.44 10.76 4.00
CA HIS A 385 -12.61 9.80 4.71
C HIS A 385 -11.13 10.15 4.66
N LYS A 386 -10.55 10.31 5.87
CA LYS A 386 -9.12 10.59 6.07
C LYS A 386 -8.29 9.33 6.32
N LEU A 387 -8.93 8.19 6.57
CA LEU A 387 -8.25 6.92 6.76
C LEU A 387 -7.71 6.42 5.40
N THR A 388 -6.42 6.16 5.32
CA THR A 388 -5.77 5.61 4.11
C THR A 388 -6.35 4.25 3.75
N GLU A 389 -6.71 3.45 4.75
CA GLU A 389 -7.38 2.16 4.60
C GLU A 389 -8.71 2.28 3.84
N TRP A 390 -9.39 3.43 3.99
CA TRP A 390 -10.62 3.70 3.22
C TRP A 390 -10.30 4.28 1.86
N SER A 391 -9.56 5.39 1.82
CA SER A 391 -9.33 6.16 0.59
C SER A 391 -8.45 5.45 -0.44
N GLU A 392 -7.55 4.59 0.02
CA GLU A 392 -6.63 3.84 -0.84
C GLU A 392 -7.04 2.37 -0.94
N ASP A 393 -7.01 1.61 0.17
CA ASP A 393 -7.17 0.16 0.14
C ASP A 393 -8.60 -0.27 -0.26
N PHE A 394 -9.62 0.24 0.45
CA PHE A 394 -11.01 -0.12 0.17
C PHE A 394 -11.49 0.38 -1.20
N ILE A 395 -11.19 1.62 -1.55
CA ILE A 395 -11.54 2.19 -2.86
C ILE A 395 -10.82 1.45 -4.00
N SER A 396 -9.54 1.12 -3.83
CA SER A 396 -8.78 0.36 -4.83
C SER A 396 -9.36 -1.03 -5.04
N TRP A 397 -9.72 -1.72 -3.95
CA TRP A 397 -10.42 -3.00 -4.05
C TRP A 397 -11.78 -2.86 -4.76
N ALA A 398 -12.61 -1.87 -4.39
CA ALA A 398 -13.91 -1.67 -5.01
C ALA A 398 -13.82 -1.42 -6.52
N ARG A 399 -12.72 -0.82 -7.01
CA ARG A 399 -12.47 -0.62 -8.45
C ARG A 399 -12.18 -1.92 -9.20
N THR A 400 -11.79 -2.99 -8.52
CA THR A 400 -11.55 -4.29 -9.17
C THR A 400 -12.84 -5.08 -9.41
N LEU A 401 -13.97 -4.63 -8.86
CA LEU A 401 -15.25 -5.32 -9.01
C LEU A 401 -15.79 -5.20 -10.43
N PRO A 402 -16.51 -6.21 -10.93
CA PRO A 402 -17.13 -6.18 -12.24
C PRO A 402 -18.02 -4.95 -12.41
N TYR A 403 -17.89 -4.24 -13.54
CA TYR A 403 -18.66 -3.04 -13.87
C TYR A 403 -18.62 -1.93 -12.80
N ALA A 404 -17.54 -1.91 -11.99
CA ALA A 404 -17.41 -0.92 -10.91
C ALA A 404 -17.39 0.51 -11.44
N GLN A 405 -16.70 0.75 -12.55
CA GLN A 405 -16.60 2.08 -13.15
C GLN A 405 -17.96 2.60 -13.62
N GLU A 406 -18.77 1.71 -14.19
CA GLU A 406 -20.08 2.03 -14.77
C GLU A 406 -21.17 2.17 -13.72
N PHE A 407 -21.07 1.45 -12.57
CA PHE A 407 -22.13 1.37 -11.57
C PHE A 407 -21.77 2.01 -10.23
N ILE A 408 -20.53 1.85 -9.78
CA ILE A 408 -20.09 2.33 -8.45
C ILE A 408 -19.41 3.70 -8.57
N PHE A 409 -18.54 3.88 -9.57
CA PHE A 409 -17.77 5.11 -9.79
C PHE A 409 -18.32 5.95 -10.96
N ILE A 410 -19.61 5.86 -11.21
CA ILE A 410 -20.29 6.54 -12.32
C ILE A 410 -20.13 8.07 -12.30
N ASP A 411 -19.93 8.65 -11.13
CA ASP A 411 -19.65 10.08 -10.94
C ASP A 411 -18.34 10.53 -11.60
N GLU A 412 -17.37 9.63 -11.79
CA GLU A 412 -16.12 9.92 -12.48
C GLU A 412 -16.23 9.88 -14.00
N VAL A 413 -17.23 9.18 -14.51
CA VAL A 413 -17.53 9.11 -15.96
C VAL A 413 -18.22 10.40 -16.42
N LEU A 414 -18.93 11.06 -15.51
CA LEU A 414 -19.74 12.24 -15.81
C LEU A 414 -18.96 13.57 -15.74
N ASP A 415 -17.82 13.58 -15.05
CA ASP A 415 -16.96 14.76 -14.90
C ASP A 415 -15.95 14.90 -16.08
N LYS A 416 -15.99 13.98 -17.07
CA LYS A 416 -15.22 14.00 -18.33
C LYS A 416 -16.08 14.46 -19.49
#